data_bb2de57157c0e58493bf8dc12f899978
#
_entry.id   bb2de57157c0e58493bf8dc12f899978
#
_cell.length_a   1.000
_cell.length_b   1.000
_cell.length_c   1.000
_cell.angle_alpha   90.00
_cell.angle_beta   90.00
_cell.angle_gamma   90.00
#
_symmetry.space_group_name_H-M   'P 1'
#
loop_
_entity.id
_entity.type
_entity.pdbx_description
1 polymer ?
#
loop_
_entity_poly.entity_id
_entity_poly.type
_entity_poly.pdbx_seq_one_letter_code
_entity_poly.pdbx_strand_id
1 'polypeptide(L)'
;MLKAVRIFYRQSSSNLFRRFRHTENSSKNDISRTTGLGRDSTFPIVYNFPALSKSPSGLPPVKYAIPEANRYETNVTTLDNGLRVASEKLFGDFCTIGVIVSAGPRFEGKYLSGVSHFLEKLAFMSTNKYESREQIVETLHEVNAICDCQTSRDIIIYALSCRTSGIERVVELLSETIFRPKFLPEEMESAQVAVFNEIDDLKNRRYDPTPILTDMIHAAGYGNKTLGLPKYTPLDNISRIDTSMLRSFMKEFYQPERMVLAGVGIDHQQLVDLGKKYFSISKNDNKNIDQKTIEDNKAIWTGGVIMEERDLSHLSFGADPLPENVHIALGFEAPSHKEEREFVSTCVLSQLLGGGGSFSAGGPGKGLYSRFYLNVLNRHEQIKTAISYNQAYSDSGCLYFHFGGEPTYLRNMVDVAIREIGFLVSERPGSIELARAKKQLQSMLFMNLEQRPVVFEDIARQVLSVGKRQQADYYFNRIERINMDDIYEIARRIFSKPLALAGLGKNINEMRSYAQVSDVIQRQLSSKTRWRIFG
;
A
#
# COMPACT_ATOMS: atom_id res chain seq x y z
N MET A 1 -1.95 -2.15 -7.10
CA MET A 1 -3.19 -1.38 -6.95
C MET A 1 -3.68 -1.21 -5.50
N LEU A 2 -3.96 -2.24 -4.74
CA LEU A 2 -4.56 -2.13 -3.39
C LEU A 2 -3.60 -1.70 -2.26
N LYS A 3 -2.28 -1.70 -2.45
CA LYS A 3 -1.30 -1.31 -1.43
C LYS A 3 -1.11 0.22 -1.27
N ALA A 4 -1.14 0.97 -2.36
CA ALA A 4 -0.93 2.42 -2.38
C ALA A 4 -1.92 3.19 -1.51
N VAL A 5 -3.13 2.69 -1.42
CA VAL A 5 -4.24 3.35 -0.74
C VAL A 5 -4.12 3.40 0.78
N ARG A 6 -3.48 2.42 1.41
CA ARG A 6 -3.35 2.39 2.88
C ARG A 6 -2.23 3.26 3.42
N ILE A 7 -1.20 3.54 2.63
CA ILE A 7 -0.02 4.29 3.08
C ILE A 7 -0.32 5.80 3.13
N PHE A 8 -0.96 6.35 2.09
CA PHE A 8 -1.31 7.78 2.04
C PHE A 8 -2.37 8.20 3.09
N TYR A 9 -3.32 7.33 3.41
CA TYR A 9 -4.38 7.64 4.38
C TYR A 9 -3.89 7.69 5.83
N ARG A 10 -2.73 7.07 6.16
CA ARG A 10 -2.21 7.03 7.54
C ARG A 10 -1.38 8.25 7.95
N GLN A 11 -0.66 8.88 7.03
CA GLN A 11 0.16 10.05 7.36
C GLN A 11 -0.65 11.35 7.45
N SER A 12 -1.72 11.51 6.65
CA SER A 12 -2.54 12.73 6.70
C SER A 12 -3.54 12.76 7.86
N SER A 13 -4.02 11.62 8.34
CA SER A 13 -5.01 11.58 9.43
C SER A 13 -4.41 11.76 10.83
N SER A 14 -3.16 11.36 11.07
CA SER A 14 -2.53 11.51 12.39
C SER A 14 -2.15 12.94 12.75
N ASN A 15 -1.89 13.80 11.76
CA ASN A 15 -1.51 15.21 11.98
C ASN A 15 -2.71 16.19 12.00
N LEU A 16 -3.83 15.84 11.35
CA LEU A 16 -5.03 16.70 11.40
C LEU A 16 -5.81 16.55 12.72
N PHE A 17 -5.87 15.35 13.30
CA PHE A 17 -6.60 15.14 14.56
C PHE A 17 -5.90 15.66 15.81
N ARG A 18 -4.58 15.92 15.79
CA ARG A 18 -3.87 16.56 16.92
C ARG A 18 -4.08 18.08 17.02
N ARG A 19 -4.45 18.75 15.95
CA ARG A 19 -4.68 20.21 15.95
C ARG A 19 -6.09 20.63 16.40
N PHE A 20 -7.06 19.74 16.39
CA PHE A 20 -8.44 20.05 16.78
C PHE A 20 -8.79 19.81 18.27
N ARG A 21 -7.87 19.24 19.08
CA ARG A 21 -8.12 18.99 20.52
C ARG A 21 -7.75 20.15 21.46
N HIS A 22 -7.21 21.26 20.95
CA HIS A 22 -6.80 22.39 21.81
C HIS A 22 -7.67 23.65 21.69
N THR A 23 -8.83 23.61 21.03
CA THR A 23 -9.71 24.78 20.90
C THR A 23 -11.14 24.57 21.44
N GLU A 24 -11.42 23.49 22.15
CA GLU A 24 -12.74 23.27 22.74
C GLU A 24 -12.87 23.53 24.25
N ASN A 25 -11.95 24.27 24.87
CA ASN A 25 -12.06 24.65 26.28
C ASN A 25 -12.01 26.15 26.56
N SER A 26 -12.71 26.94 25.74
CA SER A 26 -13.04 28.32 26.16
C SER A 26 -14.23 28.87 25.38
N SER A 27 -15.44 28.41 25.72
CA SER A 27 -16.69 29.20 25.60
C SER A 27 -17.90 28.35 25.99
N LYS A 28 -17.95 27.96 27.27
CA LYS A 28 -19.20 27.61 27.93
C LYS A 28 -19.38 28.63 29.06
N ASN A 29 -19.77 29.81 28.73
CA ASN A 29 -20.49 30.76 29.61
C ASN A 29 -20.83 31.98 28.76
N ASP A 30 -22.09 32.29 28.73
CA ASP A 30 -22.76 33.48 28.18
C ASP A 30 -23.60 33.26 26.90
N ILE A 31 -24.62 32.41 27.02
CA ILE A 31 -25.89 32.65 26.29
C ILE A 31 -27.04 32.27 27.22
N SER A 32 -27.27 33.13 28.20
CA SER A 32 -28.55 33.22 28.91
C SER A 32 -28.74 34.65 29.39
N ARG A 33 -29.33 35.47 28.52
CA ARG A 33 -30.06 36.70 28.84
C ARG A 33 -30.18 37.58 27.61
N THR A 34 -31.23 37.33 26.82
CA THR A 34 -32.01 38.38 26.14
C THR A 34 -33.15 37.67 25.41
N THR A 35 -34.11 37.20 26.18
CA THR A 35 -35.44 36.93 25.65
C THR A 35 -36.35 38.05 26.09
N GLY A 36 -36.56 38.98 25.22
CA GLY A 36 -37.48 40.07 25.42
C GLY A 36 -37.79 40.74 24.11
N LEU A 37 -38.48 40.04 23.20
CA LEU A 37 -39.26 40.69 22.15
C LEU A 37 -40.43 39.78 21.78
N GLY A 38 -41.58 40.41 21.80
CA GLY A 38 -42.93 39.85 21.82
C GLY A 38 -43.26 38.84 20.71
N ARG A 39 -44.09 37.91 21.08
CA ARG A 39 -44.93 37.18 20.18
C ARG A 39 -45.91 38.16 19.52
N ASP A 40 -45.71 38.40 18.22
CA ASP A 40 -46.74 38.67 17.23
C ASP A 40 -46.08 39.07 15.91
N SER A 41 -45.91 38.10 15.01
CA SER A 41 -46.08 38.30 13.57
C SER A 41 -45.92 36.93 12.87
N THR A 42 -47.04 36.28 12.71
CA THR A 42 -47.21 35.15 11.80
C THR A 42 -47.15 35.66 10.36
N PHE A 43 -45.98 35.87 9.84
CA PHE A 43 -45.77 35.87 8.39
C PHE A 43 -44.70 34.80 8.08
N PRO A 44 -45.08 33.70 7.40
CA PRO A 44 -44.09 32.82 6.87
C PRO A 44 -43.30 33.62 5.82
N ILE A 45 -42.02 33.91 6.09
CA ILE A 45 -41.12 34.43 5.06
C ILE A 45 -40.99 33.29 4.05
N VAL A 46 -41.78 33.31 2.99
CA VAL A 46 -41.66 32.41 1.85
C VAL A 46 -40.45 32.89 1.07
N TYR A 47 -39.30 32.29 1.36
CA TYR A 47 -38.12 32.46 0.51
C TYR A 47 -38.40 31.83 -0.86
N ASN A 48 -38.81 32.65 -1.80
CA ASN A 48 -39.03 32.22 -3.19
C ASN A 48 -37.64 32.11 -3.85
N PHE A 49 -36.89 31.06 -3.53
CA PHE A 49 -35.63 30.80 -4.19
C PHE A 49 -35.90 30.46 -5.66
N PRO A 50 -35.16 31.07 -6.60
CA PRO A 50 -35.26 30.71 -8.01
C PRO A 50 -34.91 29.23 -8.16
N ALA A 51 -35.53 28.55 -9.14
CA ALA A 51 -35.17 27.16 -9.45
C ALA A 51 -33.66 27.06 -9.68
N LEU A 52 -33.03 25.99 -9.17
CA LEU A 52 -31.58 25.75 -9.31
C LEU A 52 -31.09 25.74 -10.76
N SER A 53 -32.00 25.58 -11.73
CA SER A 53 -31.74 25.68 -13.16
C SER A 53 -31.65 27.12 -13.70
N LYS A 54 -31.98 28.14 -12.88
CA LYS A 54 -31.90 29.57 -13.27
C LYS A 54 -30.64 30.18 -12.66
N SER A 55 -29.86 30.88 -13.48
CA SER A 55 -28.73 31.65 -12.98
C SER A 55 -29.21 32.74 -12.00
N PRO A 56 -28.48 33.00 -10.91
CA PRO A 56 -28.74 34.14 -10.05
C PRO A 56 -28.75 35.44 -10.86
N SER A 57 -29.55 36.42 -10.41
CA SER A 57 -29.61 37.72 -11.05
C SER A 57 -28.24 38.39 -11.06
N GLY A 58 -27.81 38.87 -12.24
CA GLY A 58 -26.50 39.49 -12.42
C GLY A 58 -25.35 38.55 -12.80
N LEU A 59 -25.57 37.24 -12.82
CA LEU A 59 -24.60 36.27 -13.30
C LEU A 59 -24.95 35.79 -14.71
N PRO A 60 -23.94 35.51 -15.55
CA PRO A 60 -24.18 34.94 -16.89
C PRO A 60 -24.83 33.55 -16.74
N PRO A 61 -25.60 33.11 -17.76
CA PRO A 61 -26.20 31.79 -17.75
C PRO A 61 -25.11 30.70 -17.62
N VAL A 62 -25.38 29.70 -16.77
CA VAL A 62 -24.46 28.58 -16.54
C VAL A 62 -24.23 27.86 -17.88
N LYS A 63 -22.99 27.88 -18.34
CA LYS A 63 -22.56 27.05 -19.46
C LYS A 63 -22.06 25.73 -18.85
N TYR A 64 -22.85 24.68 -18.99
CA TYR A 64 -22.37 23.34 -18.65
C TYR A 64 -21.26 22.99 -19.64
N ALA A 65 -20.07 22.70 -19.14
CA ALA A 65 -19.07 22.03 -19.95
C ALA A 65 -19.69 20.68 -20.36
N ILE A 66 -19.87 20.48 -21.67
CA ILE A 66 -20.13 19.13 -22.18
C ILE A 66 -18.85 18.38 -21.86
N PRO A 67 -18.90 17.34 -20.98
CA PRO A 67 -17.71 16.52 -20.82
C PRO A 67 -17.44 15.98 -22.21
N GLU A 68 -16.40 16.48 -22.87
CA GLU A 68 -15.80 15.71 -23.94
C GLU A 68 -15.62 14.33 -23.34
N ALA A 69 -16.03 13.29 -24.04
CA ALA A 69 -15.77 11.92 -23.63
C ALA A 69 -14.27 11.68 -23.77
N ASN A 70 -13.48 12.46 -23.07
CA ASN A 70 -12.05 12.34 -22.95
C ASN A 70 -11.81 11.08 -22.13
N ARG A 71 -11.75 9.97 -22.86
CA ARG A 71 -11.05 8.81 -22.34
C ARG A 71 -9.62 9.29 -22.12
N TYR A 72 -9.27 9.50 -20.86
CA TYR A 72 -7.90 9.79 -20.47
C TYR A 72 -7.06 8.57 -20.87
N GLU A 73 -6.36 8.68 -22.00
CA GLU A 73 -5.50 7.60 -22.50
C GLU A 73 -4.11 7.76 -21.89
N THR A 74 -3.56 6.66 -21.41
CA THR A 74 -2.18 6.63 -20.96
C THR A 74 -1.27 6.39 -22.16
N ASN A 75 -0.42 7.37 -22.47
CA ASN A 75 0.60 7.26 -23.50
C ASN A 75 1.90 6.72 -22.93
N VAL A 76 2.56 5.83 -23.67
CA VAL A 76 3.84 5.23 -23.25
C VAL A 76 4.84 5.32 -24.39
N THR A 77 6.02 5.87 -24.11
CA THR A 77 7.16 5.95 -25.05
C THR A 77 8.40 5.38 -24.40
N THR A 78 9.14 4.55 -25.11
CA THR A 78 10.45 4.06 -24.65
C THR A 78 11.55 4.87 -25.32
N LEU A 79 12.44 5.47 -24.52
CA LEU A 79 13.59 6.23 -25.00
C LEU A 79 14.71 5.30 -25.46
N ASP A 80 15.68 5.85 -26.20
CA ASP A 80 16.80 5.08 -26.78
C ASP A 80 17.67 4.38 -25.70
N ASN A 81 17.73 4.96 -24.49
CA ASN A 81 18.44 4.37 -23.37
C ASN A 81 17.60 3.31 -22.60
N GLY A 82 16.39 3.01 -23.07
CA GLY A 82 15.52 2.01 -22.46
C GLY A 82 14.58 2.54 -21.35
N LEU A 83 14.68 3.82 -20.96
CA LEU A 83 13.75 4.45 -20.04
C LEU A 83 12.35 4.50 -20.65
N ARG A 84 11.35 4.01 -19.92
CA ARG A 84 9.94 4.13 -20.31
C ARG A 84 9.36 5.39 -19.72
N VAL A 85 8.77 6.22 -20.57
CA VAL A 85 8.05 7.44 -20.20
C VAL A 85 6.56 7.20 -20.37
N ALA A 86 5.78 7.39 -19.32
CA ALA A 86 4.34 7.17 -19.34
C ALA A 86 3.60 8.40 -18.82
N SER A 87 2.53 8.82 -19.47
CA SER A 87 1.75 9.95 -18.98
C SER A 87 0.27 9.83 -19.27
N GLU A 88 -0.51 10.50 -18.42
CA GLU A 88 -1.94 10.70 -18.61
C GLU A 88 -2.29 12.16 -18.37
N LYS A 89 -2.95 12.78 -19.36
CA LYS A 89 -3.36 14.17 -19.28
C LYS A 89 -4.65 14.29 -18.49
N LEU A 90 -4.57 14.77 -17.26
CA LEU A 90 -5.72 15.12 -16.41
C LEU A 90 -5.90 16.63 -16.37
N PHE A 91 -7.17 17.06 -16.26
CA PHE A 91 -7.51 18.48 -16.14
C PHE A 91 -7.04 19.07 -14.81
N GLY A 92 -6.54 20.31 -14.85
CA GLY A 92 -6.20 21.13 -13.69
C GLY A 92 -4.74 21.60 -13.65
N ASP A 93 -4.44 22.49 -12.71
CA ASP A 93 -3.15 23.18 -12.59
C ASP A 93 -2.09 22.41 -11.79
N PHE A 94 -2.42 21.23 -11.29
CA PHE A 94 -1.51 20.38 -10.54
C PHE A 94 -1.19 19.11 -11.31
N CYS A 95 0.03 18.64 -11.13
CA CYS A 95 0.50 17.37 -11.69
C CYS A 95 1.22 16.55 -10.62
N THR A 96 1.29 15.25 -10.84
CA THR A 96 2.16 14.35 -10.06
C THR A 96 3.10 13.67 -11.04
N ILE A 97 4.40 13.80 -10.79
CA ILE A 97 5.46 13.24 -11.64
C ILE A 97 6.41 12.46 -10.73
N GLY A 98 6.92 11.35 -11.22
CA GLY A 98 7.87 10.58 -10.45
C GLY A 98 8.52 9.47 -11.24
N VAL A 99 9.43 8.78 -10.58
CA VAL A 99 10.15 7.65 -11.14
C VAL A 99 9.97 6.44 -10.25
N ILE A 100 9.60 5.33 -10.85
CA ILE A 100 9.64 4.02 -10.20
C ILE A 100 10.87 3.28 -10.69
N VAL A 101 11.65 2.77 -9.74
CA VAL A 101 12.87 1.98 -9.99
C VAL A 101 12.65 0.56 -9.49
N SER A 102 12.92 -0.44 -10.32
CA SER A 102 12.92 -1.86 -9.91
C SER A 102 14.18 -2.19 -9.11
N ALA A 103 14.23 -1.71 -7.86
CA ALA A 103 15.39 -1.76 -6.96
C ALA A 103 15.00 -1.87 -5.47
N GLY A 104 13.92 -2.59 -5.15
CA GLY A 104 13.49 -2.82 -3.77
C GLY A 104 14.36 -3.86 -3.03
N PRO A 105 14.05 -4.13 -1.75
CA PRO A 105 14.81 -5.07 -0.90
C PRO A 105 15.01 -6.46 -1.50
N ARG A 106 14.10 -6.94 -2.36
CA ARG A 106 14.26 -8.25 -3.01
C ARG A 106 15.59 -8.40 -3.78
N PHE A 107 16.20 -7.29 -4.18
CA PHE A 107 17.45 -7.26 -4.93
C PHE A 107 18.70 -7.14 -4.04
N GLU A 108 18.54 -7.10 -2.72
CA GLU A 108 19.63 -6.98 -1.76
C GLU A 108 20.36 -8.29 -1.46
N GLY A 109 20.08 -9.38 -2.19
CA GLY A 109 20.66 -10.70 -1.90
C GLY A 109 22.20 -10.76 -1.88
N LYS A 110 22.88 -9.83 -2.56
CA LYS A 110 24.34 -9.68 -2.56
C LYS A 110 24.84 -8.58 -1.60
N TYR A 111 23.94 -7.82 -1.02
CA TYR A 111 24.19 -6.65 -0.19
C TYR A 111 23.67 -6.91 1.23
N LEU A 112 24.04 -6.05 2.16
CA LEU A 112 23.41 -6.04 3.47
C LEU A 112 21.94 -5.61 3.33
N SER A 113 21.03 -6.34 3.96
CA SER A 113 19.63 -5.96 3.99
C SER A 113 19.45 -4.59 4.64
N GLY A 114 18.70 -3.72 3.96
CA GLY A 114 18.44 -2.36 4.39
C GLY A 114 18.99 -1.27 3.48
N VAL A 115 19.76 -1.61 2.44
CA VAL A 115 20.29 -0.65 1.46
C VAL A 115 19.17 0.18 0.83
N SER A 116 18.07 -0.44 0.39
CA SER A 116 16.93 0.27 -0.17
C SER A 116 16.21 1.14 0.86
N HIS A 117 16.19 0.74 2.13
CA HIS A 117 15.63 1.55 3.22
C HIS A 117 16.48 2.81 3.47
N PHE A 118 17.81 2.70 3.43
CA PHE A 118 18.71 3.85 3.50
C PHE A 118 18.52 4.79 2.30
N LEU A 119 18.40 4.26 1.08
CA LEU A 119 18.12 5.07 -0.11
C LEU A 119 16.79 5.82 -0.02
N GLU A 120 15.78 5.24 0.64
CA GLU A 120 14.53 5.95 0.95
C GLU A 120 14.76 7.14 1.89
N LYS A 121 15.55 6.97 2.95
CA LYS A 121 15.82 8.05 3.94
C LYS A 121 16.76 9.12 3.40
N LEU A 122 17.65 8.77 2.48
CA LEU A 122 18.57 9.67 1.80
C LEU A 122 17.97 10.33 0.55
N ALA A 123 16.72 10.02 0.20
CA ALA A 123 16.04 10.64 -0.91
C ALA A 123 15.87 12.16 -0.67
N PHE A 124 16.09 12.96 -1.72
CA PHE A 124 15.98 14.42 -1.68
C PHE A 124 16.91 15.09 -0.65
N MET A 125 18.08 14.49 -0.42
CA MET A 125 19.22 15.10 0.24
C MET A 125 20.13 15.79 -0.77
N SER A 126 21.35 16.20 -0.39
CA SER A 126 22.27 16.90 -1.28
C SER A 126 22.60 16.10 -2.56
N THR A 127 22.76 16.83 -3.67
CA THR A 127 23.11 16.28 -4.99
C THR A 127 24.26 17.08 -5.58
N ASN A 128 24.77 16.68 -6.75
CA ASN A 128 25.82 17.47 -7.40
C ASN A 128 25.38 18.89 -7.74
N LYS A 129 24.09 19.11 -8.00
CA LYS A 129 23.53 20.44 -8.32
C LYS A 129 23.06 21.19 -7.07
N TYR A 130 22.45 20.49 -6.13
CA TYR A 130 21.90 21.06 -4.89
C TYR A 130 22.84 20.72 -3.74
N GLU A 131 23.48 21.73 -3.15
CA GLU A 131 24.54 21.54 -2.16
C GLU A 131 24.01 21.02 -0.82
N SER A 132 22.77 21.33 -0.50
CA SER A 132 22.15 20.93 0.76
C SER A 132 20.65 20.62 0.59
N ARG A 133 20.10 19.96 1.62
CA ARG A 133 18.66 19.72 1.71
C ARG A 133 17.85 21.00 1.73
N GLU A 134 18.33 22.07 2.34
CA GLU A 134 17.67 23.37 2.44
C GLU A 134 17.45 23.94 1.04
N GLN A 135 18.43 23.89 0.14
CA GLN A 135 18.25 24.34 -1.26
C GLN A 135 17.18 23.53 -2.00
N ILE A 136 17.08 22.22 -1.73
CA ILE A 136 16.03 21.38 -2.30
C ILE A 136 14.66 21.83 -1.76
N VAL A 137 14.56 22.07 -0.44
CA VAL A 137 13.32 22.55 0.19
C VAL A 137 12.92 23.92 -0.35
N GLU A 138 13.85 24.86 -0.55
CA GLU A 138 13.59 26.14 -1.18
C GLU A 138 13.07 25.97 -2.61
N THR A 139 13.73 25.12 -3.41
CA THR A 139 13.29 24.79 -4.78
C THR A 139 11.87 24.21 -4.79
N LEU A 140 11.55 23.31 -3.85
CA LEU A 140 10.20 22.75 -3.71
C LEU A 140 9.17 23.82 -3.35
N HIS A 141 9.52 24.76 -2.45
CA HIS A 141 8.64 25.87 -2.08
C HIS A 141 8.38 26.80 -3.26
N GLU A 142 9.39 27.15 -4.08
CA GLU A 142 9.23 27.99 -5.26
C GLU A 142 8.20 27.46 -6.26
N VAL A 143 8.13 26.13 -6.41
CA VAL A 143 7.21 25.48 -7.35
C VAL A 143 5.98 24.87 -6.69
N ASN A 144 5.77 25.15 -5.39
CA ASN A 144 4.70 24.57 -4.58
C ASN A 144 4.65 23.04 -4.69
N ALA A 145 5.81 22.41 -4.56
CA ALA A 145 5.93 20.96 -4.70
C ALA A 145 6.01 20.27 -3.33
N ILE A 146 5.47 19.05 -3.30
CA ILE A 146 5.62 18.09 -2.21
C ILE A 146 6.33 16.87 -2.77
N CYS A 147 7.41 16.43 -2.11
CA CYS A 147 8.16 15.24 -2.48
C CYS A 147 7.88 14.09 -1.51
N ASP A 148 7.96 12.87 -2.04
CA ASP A 148 7.85 11.63 -1.27
C ASP A 148 8.76 10.55 -1.89
N CYS A 149 9.32 9.70 -1.03
CA CYS A 149 10.05 8.52 -1.44
C CYS A 149 9.58 7.33 -0.61
N GLN A 150 9.25 6.24 -1.29
CA GLN A 150 8.74 5.04 -0.65
C GLN A 150 9.39 3.80 -1.23
N THR A 151 9.79 2.88 -0.34
CA THR A 151 10.28 1.56 -0.73
C THR A 151 9.20 0.51 -0.54
N SER A 152 8.96 -0.26 -1.58
CA SER A 152 8.20 -1.51 -1.54
C SER A 152 9.17 -2.68 -1.73
N ARG A 153 8.72 -3.95 -1.64
CA ARG A 153 9.64 -5.09 -1.71
C ARG A 153 10.37 -5.23 -3.04
N ASP A 154 9.81 -4.75 -4.12
CA ASP A 154 10.32 -4.91 -5.48
C ASP A 154 10.71 -3.59 -6.15
N ILE A 155 10.28 -2.46 -5.61
CA ILE A 155 10.50 -1.14 -6.22
C ILE A 155 10.78 -0.06 -5.18
N ILE A 156 11.46 1.00 -5.63
CA ILE A 156 11.54 2.30 -4.96
C ILE A 156 10.79 3.32 -5.81
N ILE A 157 10.01 4.18 -5.18
CA ILE A 157 9.18 5.21 -5.82
C ILE A 157 9.68 6.56 -5.36
N TYR A 158 10.05 7.43 -6.30
CA TYR A 158 10.31 8.84 -6.09
C TYR A 158 9.18 9.63 -6.73
N ALA A 159 8.43 10.40 -5.97
CA ALA A 159 7.28 11.12 -6.48
C ALA A 159 7.26 12.57 -6.01
N LEU A 160 6.83 13.47 -6.90
CA LEU A 160 6.59 14.87 -6.56
C LEU A 160 5.23 15.30 -7.14
N SER A 161 4.49 16.06 -6.33
CA SER A 161 3.27 16.73 -6.79
C SER A 161 3.52 18.23 -6.78
N CYS A 162 3.28 18.93 -7.87
CA CYS A 162 3.53 20.35 -8.02
C CYS A 162 2.51 21.03 -8.92
N ARG A 163 2.60 22.37 -9.02
CA ARG A 163 1.89 23.10 -10.07
C ARG A 163 2.53 22.83 -11.44
N THR A 164 1.70 22.84 -12.50
CA THR A 164 2.16 22.59 -13.88
C THR A 164 3.25 23.53 -14.34
N SER A 165 3.34 24.75 -13.79
CA SER A 165 4.43 25.70 -14.05
C SER A 165 5.81 25.24 -13.53
N GLY A 166 5.85 24.33 -12.56
CA GLY A 166 7.08 23.83 -11.93
C GLY A 166 7.63 22.51 -12.50
N ILE A 167 7.00 21.97 -13.54
CA ILE A 167 7.27 20.64 -14.08
C ILE A 167 8.75 20.42 -14.40
N GLU A 168 9.39 21.34 -15.10
CA GLU A 168 10.79 21.20 -15.52
C GLU A 168 11.73 21.12 -14.31
N ARG A 169 11.54 21.99 -13.30
CA ARG A 169 12.32 21.99 -12.05
C ARG A 169 12.18 20.67 -11.30
N VAL A 170 10.97 20.12 -11.25
CA VAL A 170 10.66 18.85 -10.57
C VAL A 170 11.32 17.67 -11.29
N VAL A 171 11.27 17.61 -12.62
CA VAL A 171 11.91 16.54 -13.40
C VAL A 171 13.44 16.61 -13.28
N GLU A 172 14.01 17.82 -13.27
CA GLU A 172 15.43 18.02 -13.02
C GLU A 172 15.83 17.54 -11.63
N LEU A 173 15.07 17.95 -10.57
CA LEU A 173 15.33 17.52 -9.20
C LEU A 173 15.24 16.00 -9.04
N LEU A 174 14.24 15.35 -9.67
CA LEU A 174 14.14 13.88 -9.70
C LEU A 174 15.41 13.25 -10.29
N SER A 175 15.88 13.75 -11.42
CA SER A 175 17.06 13.19 -12.07
C SER A 175 18.33 13.36 -11.21
N GLU A 176 18.50 14.52 -10.57
CA GLU A 176 19.62 14.78 -9.65
C GLU A 176 19.56 13.84 -8.43
N THR A 177 18.38 13.72 -7.81
CA THR A 177 18.18 12.83 -6.65
C THR A 177 18.48 11.37 -6.97
N ILE A 178 18.07 10.90 -8.15
CA ILE A 178 18.20 9.48 -8.54
C ILE A 178 19.60 9.14 -9.01
N PHE A 179 20.27 10.02 -9.74
CA PHE A 179 21.54 9.67 -10.40
C PHE A 179 22.78 10.31 -9.78
N ARG A 180 22.64 11.42 -9.04
CA ARG A 180 23.75 12.22 -8.57
C ARG A 180 23.69 12.60 -7.09
N PRO A 181 23.22 11.72 -6.17
CA PRO A 181 23.24 12.02 -4.74
C PRO A 181 24.71 12.08 -4.23
N LYS A 182 24.99 13.00 -3.32
CA LYS A 182 26.34 13.13 -2.72
C LYS A 182 26.60 12.09 -1.63
N PHE A 183 25.59 11.78 -0.81
CA PHE A 183 25.73 10.94 0.38
C PHE A 183 26.84 11.46 1.32
N LEU A 184 26.68 12.68 1.80
CA LEU A 184 27.63 13.30 2.73
C LEU A 184 27.68 12.52 4.06
N PRO A 185 28.81 12.55 4.80
CA PRO A 185 28.90 11.85 6.09
C PRO A 185 27.79 12.24 7.07
N GLU A 186 27.44 13.53 7.16
CA GLU A 186 26.40 14.02 8.04
C GLU A 186 25.00 13.53 7.62
N GLU A 187 24.77 13.37 6.33
CA GLU A 187 23.52 12.80 5.79
C GLU A 187 23.41 11.30 6.12
N MET A 188 24.54 10.57 6.03
CA MET A 188 24.59 9.17 6.43
C MET A 188 24.30 8.97 7.92
N GLU A 189 24.91 9.79 8.79
CA GLU A 189 24.63 9.77 10.24
C GLU A 189 23.15 10.09 10.52
N SER A 190 22.61 11.11 9.87
CA SER A 190 21.20 11.47 9.98
C SER A 190 20.27 10.34 9.52
N ALA A 191 20.61 9.67 8.42
CA ALA A 191 19.86 8.51 7.92
C ALA A 191 19.94 7.31 8.88
N GLN A 192 21.10 7.03 9.49
CA GLN A 192 21.25 5.98 10.51
C GLN A 192 20.33 6.25 11.71
N VAL A 193 20.29 7.48 12.20
CA VAL A 193 19.39 7.88 13.30
C VAL A 193 17.93 7.75 12.88
N ALA A 194 17.57 8.19 11.68
CA ALA A 194 16.20 8.11 11.17
C ALA A 194 15.74 6.65 11.03
N VAL A 195 16.59 5.79 10.48
CA VAL A 195 16.33 4.35 10.34
C VAL A 195 16.19 3.68 11.71
N PHE A 196 17.10 3.98 12.65
CA PHE A 196 17.02 3.46 14.01
C PHE A 196 15.70 3.84 14.70
N ASN A 197 15.34 5.13 14.63
CA ASN A 197 14.11 5.63 15.25
C ASN A 197 12.86 5.01 14.65
N GLU A 198 12.83 4.79 13.32
CA GLU A 198 11.70 4.12 12.66
C GLU A 198 11.57 2.66 13.11
N ILE A 199 12.67 1.92 13.21
CA ILE A 199 12.67 0.54 13.66
C ILE A 199 12.27 0.47 15.15
N ASP A 200 12.79 1.37 15.98
CA ASP A 200 12.43 1.46 17.39
C ASP A 200 10.93 1.79 17.56
N ASP A 201 10.41 2.74 16.77
CA ASP A 201 8.97 3.05 16.74
C ASP A 201 8.13 1.82 16.36
N LEU A 202 8.53 1.13 15.29
CA LEU A 202 7.82 -0.07 14.83
C LEU A 202 7.85 -1.22 15.84
N LYS A 203 8.98 -1.42 16.52
CA LYS A 203 9.16 -2.55 17.45
C LYS A 203 8.65 -2.27 18.84
N ASN A 204 8.88 -1.06 19.37
CA ASN A 204 8.76 -0.77 20.78
C ASN A 204 7.72 0.29 21.14
N ARG A 205 7.19 1.04 20.17
CA ARG A 205 6.28 2.16 20.43
C ARG A 205 4.97 2.09 19.67
N ARG A 206 4.94 1.37 18.57
CA ARG A 206 3.75 1.32 17.70
C ARG A 206 2.86 0.15 18.08
N TYR A 207 1.60 0.46 18.36
CA TYR A 207 0.59 -0.57 18.63
C TYR A 207 0.17 -1.37 17.37
N ASP A 208 0.50 -0.88 16.15
CA ASP A 208 0.16 -1.56 14.89
C ASP A 208 1.25 -2.57 14.48
N PRO A 209 1.03 -3.86 14.67
CA PRO A 209 1.99 -4.92 14.34
C PRO A 209 2.06 -5.22 12.85
N THR A 210 1.14 -4.66 12.03
CA THR A 210 0.98 -5.01 10.61
C THR A 210 2.27 -4.90 9.79
N PRO A 211 3.13 -3.86 9.94
CA PRO A 211 4.36 -3.76 9.17
C PRO A 211 5.33 -4.91 9.46
N ILE A 212 5.52 -5.22 10.74
CA ILE A 212 6.43 -6.30 11.18
C ILE A 212 5.85 -7.66 10.80
N LEU A 213 4.58 -7.91 11.07
CA LEU A 213 3.92 -9.16 10.71
C LEU A 213 3.93 -9.39 9.19
N THR A 214 3.84 -8.32 8.40
CA THR A 214 4.00 -8.39 6.94
C THR A 214 5.42 -8.81 6.54
N ASP A 215 6.45 -8.32 7.22
CA ASP A 215 7.82 -8.76 6.99
C ASP A 215 8.02 -10.22 7.36
N MET A 216 7.55 -10.62 8.52
CA MET A 216 7.64 -12.00 9.01
C MET A 216 6.95 -13.00 8.09
N ILE A 217 5.73 -12.69 7.61
CA ILE A 217 5.00 -13.62 6.72
C ILE A 217 5.68 -13.78 5.35
N HIS A 218 6.30 -12.72 4.82
CA HIS A 218 7.09 -12.81 3.60
C HIS A 218 8.38 -13.61 3.83
N ALA A 219 9.08 -13.34 4.92
CA ALA A 219 10.27 -14.08 5.30
C ALA A 219 9.99 -15.59 5.46
N ALA A 220 8.88 -15.94 6.12
CA ALA A 220 8.42 -17.34 6.23
C ALA A 220 8.04 -17.93 4.87
N GLY A 221 7.32 -17.17 4.04
CA GLY A 221 6.83 -17.65 2.74
C GLY A 221 7.92 -17.86 1.70
N TYR A 222 8.92 -16.97 1.65
CA TYR A 222 10.00 -17.00 0.64
C TYR A 222 11.36 -17.44 1.21
N GLY A 223 11.40 -18.02 2.40
CA GLY A 223 12.61 -18.60 3.00
C GLY A 223 13.74 -17.59 3.20
N ASN A 224 13.44 -16.37 3.63
CA ASN A 224 14.39 -15.26 3.82
C ASN A 224 15.21 -14.91 2.55
N LYS A 225 14.67 -15.15 1.36
CA LYS A 225 15.31 -14.84 0.08
C LYS A 225 14.39 -13.98 -0.77
N THR A 226 14.95 -13.19 -1.67
CA THR A 226 14.19 -12.38 -2.64
C THR A 226 13.06 -11.59 -1.99
N LEU A 227 11.79 -11.88 -2.25
CA LEU A 227 10.63 -11.23 -1.62
C LEU A 227 10.54 -11.48 -0.10
N GLY A 228 11.29 -12.44 0.44
CA GLY A 228 11.40 -12.72 1.87
C GLY A 228 12.47 -11.89 2.60
N LEU A 229 13.31 -11.14 1.87
CA LEU A 229 14.27 -10.23 2.50
C LEU A 229 13.53 -9.11 3.27
N PRO A 230 14.05 -8.67 4.42
CA PRO A 230 13.38 -7.68 5.24
C PRO A 230 13.24 -6.34 4.52
N LYS A 231 12.09 -5.70 4.65
CA LYS A 231 11.87 -4.34 4.14
C LYS A 231 12.59 -3.32 5.00
N TYR A 232 12.61 -3.56 6.30
CA TYR A 232 13.24 -2.67 7.28
C TYR A 232 14.66 -3.16 7.58
N THR A 233 15.59 -2.23 7.73
CA THR A 233 17.00 -2.53 8.02
C THR A 233 17.11 -3.31 9.32
N PRO A 234 17.77 -4.48 9.36
CA PRO A 234 18.13 -5.11 10.63
C PRO A 234 19.01 -4.19 11.49
N LEU A 235 18.78 -4.12 12.80
CA LEU A 235 19.50 -3.22 13.70
C LEU A 235 21.03 -3.36 13.58
N ASP A 236 21.52 -4.58 13.46
CA ASP A 236 22.96 -4.89 13.33
C ASP A 236 23.58 -4.37 12.01
N ASN A 237 22.76 -4.05 11.01
CA ASN A 237 23.21 -3.55 9.73
C ASN A 237 23.29 -2.02 9.66
N ILE A 238 22.65 -1.29 10.59
CA ILE A 238 22.55 0.17 10.53
C ILE A 238 23.94 0.84 10.46
N SER A 239 24.86 0.42 11.33
CA SER A 239 26.23 0.97 11.36
C SER A 239 27.15 0.41 10.27
N ARG A 240 26.75 -0.63 9.54
CA ARG A 240 27.56 -1.35 8.55
C ARG A 240 27.28 -0.93 7.13
N ILE A 241 26.12 -0.29 6.88
CA ILE A 241 25.76 0.23 5.56
C ILE A 241 26.50 1.53 5.34
N ASP A 242 27.35 1.57 4.32
CA ASP A 242 28.18 2.71 3.96
C ASP A 242 27.85 3.28 2.56
N THR A 243 28.39 4.43 2.25
CA THR A 243 28.21 5.12 0.96
C THR A 243 28.69 4.27 -0.23
N SER A 244 29.74 3.45 -0.05
CA SER A 244 30.28 2.63 -1.13
C SER A 244 29.29 1.53 -1.53
N MET A 245 28.61 0.95 -0.55
CA MET A 245 27.58 -0.06 -0.76
C MET A 245 26.35 0.54 -1.45
N LEU A 246 25.89 1.72 -1.01
CA LEU A 246 24.77 2.44 -1.64
C LEU A 246 25.08 2.74 -3.12
N ARG A 247 26.27 3.26 -3.42
CA ARG A 247 26.71 3.54 -4.80
C ARG A 247 26.82 2.27 -5.65
N SER A 248 27.32 1.17 -5.07
CA SER A 248 27.40 -0.12 -5.77
C SER A 248 26.05 -0.67 -6.12
N PHE A 249 25.08 -0.61 -5.18
CA PHE A 249 23.69 -1.01 -5.40
C PHE A 249 23.01 -0.14 -6.48
N MET A 250 23.18 1.18 -6.40
CA MET A 250 22.62 2.09 -7.40
C MET A 250 23.23 1.84 -8.78
N LYS A 251 24.56 1.62 -8.87
CA LYS A 251 25.23 1.32 -10.13
C LYS A 251 24.68 0.04 -10.78
N GLU A 252 24.32 -0.97 -10.00
CA GLU A 252 23.75 -2.23 -10.51
C GLU A 252 22.27 -2.11 -10.89
N PHE A 253 21.44 -1.45 -10.07
CA PHE A 253 19.98 -1.51 -10.21
C PHE A 253 19.32 -0.23 -10.74
N TYR A 254 19.99 0.94 -10.67
CA TYR A 254 19.41 2.20 -11.15
C TYR A 254 19.72 2.42 -12.64
N GLN A 255 19.30 1.44 -13.45
CA GLN A 255 19.46 1.48 -14.90
C GLN A 255 18.17 1.96 -15.57
N PRO A 256 18.24 2.75 -16.67
CA PRO A 256 17.06 3.28 -17.35
C PRO A 256 16.02 2.21 -17.75
N GLU A 257 16.46 1.02 -18.17
CA GLU A 257 15.56 -0.08 -18.52
C GLU A 257 14.75 -0.61 -17.35
N ARG A 258 15.24 -0.37 -16.13
CA ARG A 258 14.58 -0.76 -14.86
C ARG A 258 13.71 0.34 -14.29
N MET A 259 13.53 1.44 -15.03
CA MET A 259 12.80 2.63 -14.58
C MET A 259 11.60 2.94 -15.44
N VAL A 260 10.63 3.61 -14.82
CA VAL A 260 9.52 4.28 -15.50
C VAL A 260 9.43 5.70 -14.97
N LEU A 261 9.60 6.69 -15.85
CA LEU A 261 9.25 8.08 -15.58
C LEU A 261 7.76 8.24 -15.90
N ALA A 262 6.94 8.47 -14.90
CA ALA A 262 5.51 8.62 -15.08
C ALA A 262 5.03 10.02 -14.69
N GLY A 263 3.95 10.49 -15.34
CA GLY A 263 3.36 11.79 -15.04
C GLY A 263 1.85 11.81 -15.24
N VAL A 264 1.15 12.46 -14.31
CA VAL A 264 -0.29 12.65 -14.34
C VAL A 264 -0.60 14.13 -14.29
N GLY A 265 -1.43 14.61 -15.24
CA GLY A 265 -1.71 16.04 -15.41
C GLY A 265 -0.65 16.78 -16.23
N ILE A 266 0.09 16.07 -17.08
CA ILE A 266 1.13 16.60 -17.95
C ILE A 266 0.92 16.13 -19.39
N ASP A 267 1.34 16.95 -20.35
CA ASP A 267 1.40 16.57 -21.76
C ASP A 267 2.49 15.50 -21.99
N HIS A 268 2.18 14.50 -22.82
CA HIS A 268 3.08 13.38 -23.06
C HIS A 268 4.40 13.81 -23.72
N GLN A 269 4.31 14.63 -24.77
CA GLN A 269 5.50 15.06 -25.50
C GLN A 269 6.42 15.91 -24.62
N GLN A 270 5.83 16.78 -23.78
CA GLN A 270 6.58 17.56 -22.81
C GLN A 270 7.36 16.65 -21.84
N LEU A 271 6.72 15.60 -21.30
CA LEU A 271 7.40 14.67 -20.39
C LEU A 271 8.50 13.85 -21.10
N VAL A 272 8.26 13.45 -22.35
CA VAL A 272 9.26 12.76 -23.18
C VAL A 272 10.48 13.64 -23.42
N ASP A 273 10.29 14.92 -23.75
CA ASP A 273 11.39 15.86 -24.02
C ASP A 273 12.21 16.15 -22.75
N LEU A 274 11.53 16.31 -21.60
CA LEU A 274 12.18 16.44 -20.30
C LEU A 274 12.91 15.13 -19.90
N GLY A 275 12.33 13.98 -20.18
CA GLY A 275 12.97 12.69 -20.00
C GLY A 275 14.26 12.56 -20.81
N LYS A 276 14.25 12.94 -22.09
CA LYS A 276 15.44 13.00 -22.94
C LYS A 276 16.49 13.97 -22.40
N LYS A 277 16.05 15.15 -21.91
CA LYS A 277 16.96 16.19 -21.42
C LYS A 277 17.67 15.78 -20.12
N TYR A 278 16.95 15.26 -19.15
CA TYR A 278 17.48 15.06 -17.80
C TYR A 278 17.86 13.61 -17.47
N PHE A 279 17.28 12.62 -18.16
CA PHE A 279 17.52 11.18 -17.95
C PHE A 279 18.36 10.55 -19.06
N SER A 280 19.14 11.36 -19.79
CA SER A 280 20.01 10.96 -20.91
C SER A 280 21.28 10.24 -20.47
N ILE A 281 21.27 9.51 -19.37
CA ILE A 281 22.40 8.70 -18.95
C ILE A 281 22.61 7.61 -19.99
N SER A 282 23.83 7.60 -20.59
CA SER A 282 24.24 6.56 -21.53
C SER A 282 24.10 5.20 -20.86
N LYS A 283 23.66 4.21 -21.62
CA LYS A 283 23.82 2.80 -21.22
C LYS A 283 25.28 2.65 -20.83
N ASN A 284 25.55 2.38 -19.56
CA ASN A 284 26.88 1.91 -19.21
C ASN A 284 27.13 0.69 -20.08
N ASP A 285 28.25 0.67 -20.82
CA ASP A 285 28.71 -0.48 -21.62
C ASP A 285 28.96 -1.75 -20.76
N ASN A 286 28.63 -1.68 -19.50
CA ASN A 286 28.67 -2.76 -18.54
C ASN A 286 27.41 -3.62 -18.66
N LYS A 287 27.49 -4.53 -19.63
CA LYS A 287 26.79 -5.83 -19.65
C LYS A 287 25.28 -5.74 -19.36
N ASN A 288 24.51 -6.16 -20.36
CA ASN A 288 23.18 -6.72 -20.14
C ASN A 288 23.14 -7.36 -18.74
N ILE A 289 22.16 -6.98 -17.90
CA ILE A 289 21.94 -7.65 -16.61
C ILE A 289 21.99 -9.14 -16.93
N ASP A 290 23.02 -9.82 -16.42
CA ASP A 290 23.25 -11.22 -16.74
C ASP A 290 21.95 -11.95 -16.49
N GLN A 291 21.53 -12.79 -17.43
CA GLN A 291 20.35 -13.64 -17.31
C GLN A 291 20.34 -14.38 -15.96
N LYS A 292 21.54 -14.66 -15.45
CA LYS A 292 21.81 -15.18 -14.12
C LYS A 292 21.30 -14.26 -13.00
N THR A 293 21.46 -12.93 -13.10
CA THR A 293 20.94 -11.98 -12.09
C THR A 293 19.42 -11.96 -12.05
N ILE A 294 18.75 -12.19 -13.19
CA ILE A 294 17.28 -12.32 -13.26
C ILE A 294 16.82 -13.61 -12.62
N GLU A 295 17.50 -14.73 -12.91
CA GLU A 295 17.20 -16.05 -12.34
C GLU A 295 17.46 -16.09 -10.83
N ASP A 296 18.54 -15.52 -10.36
CA ASP A 296 18.92 -15.45 -8.94
C ASP A 296 17.89 -14.61 -8.11
N ASN A 297 17.15 -13.70 -8.75
CA ASN A 297 16.15 -12.86 -8.11
C ASN A 297 14.70 -13.34 -8.29
N LYS A 298 14.49 -14.52 -8.87
CA LYS A 298 13.15 -15.11 -9.00
C LYS A 298 12.62 -15.52 -7.63
N ALA A 299 11.39 -15.06 -7.32
CA ALA A 299 10.75 -15.43 -6.06
C ALA A 299 10.27 -16.88 -6.09
N ILE A 300 10.66 -17.65 -5.08
CA ILE A 300 10.25 -19.05 -4.90
C ILE A 300 9.54 -19.16 -3.55
N TRP A 301 8.29 -19.58 -3.59
CA TRP A 301 7.51 -19.80 -2.38
C TRP A 301 7.82 -21.18 -1.79
N THR A 302 8.26 -21.20 -0.54
CA THR A 302 8.61 -22.43 0.19
C THR A 302 7.64 -22.73 1.32
N GLY A 303 6.91 -21.72 1.79
CA GLY A 303 6.25 -21.79 3.09
C GLY A 303 7.28 -21.83 4.23
N GLY A 304 6.79 -21.86 5.45
CA GLY A 304 7.64 -21.90 6.65
C GLY A 304 6.98 -21.22 7.84
N VAL A 305 7.74 -21.05 8.92
CA VAL A 305 7.24 -20.46 10.17
C VAL A 305 8.25 -19.49 10.77
N ILE A 306 7.76 -18.34 11.22
CA ILE A 306 8.52 -17.36 12.02
C ILE A 306 7.67 -16.92 13.19
N MET A 307 8.19 -17.09 14.40
CA MET A 307 7.55 -16.68 15.65
C MET A 307 8.46 -15.73 16.40
N GLU A 308 7.91 -14.65 16.92
CA GLU A 308 8.63 -13.70 17.76
C GLU A 308 7.84 -13.47 19.05
N GLU A 309 8.42 -13.92 20.16
CA GLU A 309 7.90 -13.61 21.49
C GLU A 309 8.14 -12.14 21.78
N ARG A 310 7.06 -11.40 22.08
CA ARG A 310 7.15 -9.97 22.38
C ARG A 310 6.18 -9.58 23.47
N ASP A 311 6.70 -8.98 24.54
CA ASP A 311 5.92 -8.36 25.59
C ASP A 311 5.87 -6.84 25.38
N LEU A 312 4.69 -6.30 25.08
CA LEU A 312 4.43 -4.87 24.88
C LEU A 312 3.68 -4.26 26.08
N SER A 313 3.61 -4.94 27.21
CA SER A 313 2.92 -4.46 28.44
C SER A 313 3.45 -3.11 28.92
N HIS A 314 4.75 -2.82 28.67
CA HIS A 314 5.39 -1.56 29.00
C HIS A 314 4.81 -0.34 28.24
N LEU A 315 4.10 -0.56 27.13
CA LEU A 315 3.41 0.53 26.38
C LEU A 315 2.08 0.95 27.00
N SER A 316 1.63 0.22 28.00
CA SER A 316 0.40 0.51 28.74
C SER A 316 0.67 1.56 29.82
N PHE A 317 0.52 2.84 29.49
CA PHE A 317 0.59 3.91 30.47
C PHE A 317 -0.81 4.42 30.80
N GLY A 318 -1.22 4.32 32.08
CA GLY A 318 -2.46 4.92 32.58
C GLY A 318 -3.39 3.92 33.30
N ALA A 319 -4.56 4.42 33.68
CA ALA A 319 -5.57 3.66 34.42
C ALA A 319 -6.22 2.53 33.60
N ASP A 320 -6.21 2.65 32.26
CA ASP A 320 -6.70 1.63 31.32
C ASP A 320 -5.51 1.11 30.50
N PRO A 321 -4.87 0.00 30.94
CA PRO A 321 -3.80 -0.61 30.16
C PRO A 321 -4.34 -1.05 28.79
N LEU A 322 -3.58 -0.74 27.72
CA LEU A 322 -3.90 -1.26 26.39
C LEU A 322 -3.88 -2.78 26.44
N PRO A 323 -4.89 -3.46 25.88
CA PRO A 323 -4.93 -4.91 25.90
C PRO A 323 -3.71 -5.47 25.17
N GLU A 324 -2.96 -6.34 25.83
CA GLU A 324 -1.92 -7.13 25.19
C GLU A 324 -2.59 -8.03 24.16
N ASN A 325 -2.31 -7.79 22.88
CA ASN A 325 -2.79 -8.65 21.81
C ASN A 325 -1.65 -9.49 21.27
N VAL A 326 -1.95 -10.74 20.99
CA VAL A 326 -1.13 -11.61 20.17
C VAL A 326 -1.63 -11.57 18.73
N HIS A 327 -0.71 -11.59 17.78
CA HIS A 327 -1.00 -11.50 16.37
C HIS A 327 -0.45 -12.70 15.62
N ILE A 328 -1.27 -13.26 14.72
CA ILE A 328 -0.87 -14.35 13.83
C ILE A 328 -1.16 -13.97 12.37
N ALA A 329 -0.35 -14.46 11.47
CA ALA A 329 -0.60 -14.38 10.04
C ALA A 329 -0.46 -15.76 9.40
N LEU A 330 -1.46 -16.15 8.61
CA LEU A 330 -1.44 -17.34 7.76
C LEU A 330 -1.36 -16.88 6.31
N GLY A 331 -0.31 -17.27 5.59
CA GLY A 331 -0.05 -16.82 4.23
C GLY A 331 0.14 -17.98 3.25
N PHE A 332 -0.19 -17.72 2.00
CA PHE A 332 -0.08 -18.67 0.89
C PHE A 332 0.40 -17.96 -0.37
N GLU A 333 1.08 -18.71 -1.25
CA GLU A 333 1.44 -18.18 -2.55
C GLU A 333 0.19 -17.81 -3.35
N ALA A 334 0.17 -16.57 -3.84
CA ALA A 334 -0.90 -16.03 -4.67
C ALA A 334 -0.39 -15.73 -6.08
N PRO A 335 -1.29 -15.59 -7.07
CA PRO A 335 -0.93 -15.21 -8.42
C PRO A 335 -0.19 -13.88 -8.50
N SER A 336 0.73 -13.78 -9.45
CA SER A 336 1.42 -12.55 -9.83
C SER A 336 0.50 -11.60 -10.60
N HIS A 337 0.93 -10.34 -10.79
CA HIS A 337 0.20 -9.40 -11.67
C HIS A 337 0.07 -9.88 -13.12
N LYS A 338 0.96 -10.76 -13.58
CA LYS A 338 0.97 -11.28 -14.95
C LYS A 338 -0.12 -12.31 -15.19
N GLU A 339 -0.53 -13.02 -14.15
CA GLU A 339 -1.64 -13.98 -14.18
C GLU A 339 -2.97 -13.23 -13.96
N GLU A 340 -3.38 -12.43 -14.95
CA GLU A 340 -4.43 -11.41 -14.80
C GLU A 340 -5.76 -11.96 -14.27
N ARG A 341 -6.28 -13.07 -14.83
CA ARG A 341 -7.57 -13.65 -14.42
C ARG A 341 -7.52 -14.11 -12.97
N GLU A 342 -6.48 -14.83 -12.63
CA GLU A 342 -6.23 -15.36 -11.29
C GLU A 342 -5.97 -14.25 -10.29
N PHE A 343 -5.22 -13.22 -10.69
CA PHE A 343 -4.99 -12.03 -9.89
C PHE A 343 -6.30 -11.29 -9.57
N VAL A 344 -7.16 -11.04 -10.57
CA VAL A 344 -8.47 -10.40 -10.35
C VAL A 344 -9.37 -11.26 -9.46
N SER A 345 -9.39 -12.59 -9.69
CA SER A 345 -10.13 -13.52 -8.83
C SER A 345 -9.64 -13.49 -7.38
N THR A 346 -8.31 -13.38 -7.17
CA THR A 346 -7.70 -13.25 -5.84
C THR A 346 -8.07 -11.92 -5.17
N CYS A 347 -8.14 -10.82 -5.93
CA CYS A 347 -8.60 -9.54 -5.41
C CYS A 347 -10.07 -9.61 -4.93
N VAL A 348 -10.95 -10.27 -5.71
CA VAL A 348 -12.35 -10.49 -5.33
C VAL A 348 -12.44 -11.41 -4.10
N LEU A 349 -11.65 -12.49 -4.06
CA LEU A 349 -11.57 -13.40 -2.90
C LEU A 349 -11.11 -12.66 -1.64
N SER A 350 -10.06 -11.84 -1.74
CA SER A 350 -9.58 -11.03 -0.62
C SER A 350 -10.64 -10.04 -0.13
N GLN A 351 -11.42 -9.45 -1.03
CA GLN A 351 -12.50 -8.55 -0.68
C GLN A 351 -13.71 -9.27 -0.06
N LEU A 352 -14.01 -10.48 -0.52
CA LEU A 352 -15.04 -11.35 0.04
C LEU A 352 -14.73 -11.74 1.48
N LEU A 353 -13.48 -12.09 1.77
CA LEU A 353 -12.97 -12.32 3.12
C LEU A 353 -12.97 -11.01 3.93
N GLY A 354 -12.43 -9.95 3.34
CA GLY A 354 -12.43 -8.60 3.88
C GLY A 354 -11.87 -8.51 5.28
N GLY A 355 -12.67 -7.98 6.21
CA GLY A 355 -12.32 -7.84 7.62
C GLY A 355 -11.85 -6.44 8.02
N GLY A 356 -11.40 -6.31 9.25
CA GLY A 356 -10.95 -5.06 9.86
C GLY A 356 -10.67 -5.25 11.34
N GLY A 357 -10.72 -4.14 12.10
CA GLY A 357 -10.75 -4.17 13.57
C GLY A 357 -12.15 -4.47 14.10
N SER A 358 -12.25 -5.03 15.30
CA SER A 358 -13.54 -5.31 15.96
C SER A 358 -14.35 -4.05 16.24
N PHE A 359 -13.67 -2.92 16.44
CA PHE A 359 -14.29 -1.61 16.57
C PHE A 359 -14.22 -0.86 15.23
N SER A 360 -15.36 -0.75 14.57
CA SER A 360 -15.51 0.07 13.36
C SER A 360 -16.65 1.06 13.55
N ALA A 361 -16.41 2.31 13.17
CA ALA A 361 -17.44 3.36 13.22
C ALA A 361 -18.66 3.06 12.31
N GLY A 362 -18.61 1.96 11.57
CA GLY A 362 -19.68 1.55 10.68
C GLY A 362 -19.87 2.48 9.48
N GLY A 363 -20.92 2.24 8.75
CA GLY A 363 -21.33 3.01 7.59
C GLY A 363 -21.39 2.19 6.30
N PRO A 364 -22.16 2.64 5.30
CA PRO A 364 -22.28 1.96 4.02
C PRO A 364 -20.89 1.76 3.36
N GLY A 365 -20.67 0.61 2.75
CA GLY A 365 -19.44 0.31 2.01
C GLY A 365 -18.19 0.00 2.87
N LYS A 366 -18.27 0.01 4.19
CA LYS A 366 -17.15 -0.27 5.10
C LYS A 366 -16.78 -1.75 5.23
N GLY A 367 -17.41 -2.65 4.47
CA GLY A 367 -17.06 -4.08 4.48
C GLY A 367 -17.56 -4.88 5.68
N LEU A 368 -18.47 -4.34 6.48
CA LEU A 368 -19.05 -4.98 7.67
C LEU A 368 -19.79 -6.30 7.39
N TYR A 369 -20.06 -6.61 6.14
CA TYR A 369 -20.73 -7.82 5.68
C TYR A 369 -19.77 -8.82 5.02
N SER A 370 -18.45 -8.62 5.16
CA SER A 370 -17.45 -9.59 4.72
C SER A 370 -17.40 -10.80 5.67
N ARG A 371 -16.83 -11.93 5.20
CA ARG A 371 -16.79 -13.17 6.00
C ARG A 371 -16.08 -12.97 7.34
N PHE A 372 -14.91 -12.36 7.37
CA PHE A 372 -14.18 -12.16 8.61
C PHE A 372 -14.94 -11.26 9.59
N TYR A 373 -15.72 -10.32 9.06
CA TYR A 373 -16.55 -9.51 9.93
C TYR A 373 -17.70 -10.32 10.53
N LEU A 374 -18.47 -11.04 9.68
CA LEU A 374 -19.67 -11.77 10.12
C LEU A 374 -19.35 -13.03 10.92
N ASN A 375 -18.31 -13.78 10.51
CA ASN A 375 -18.02 -15.10 11.06
C ASN A 375 -16.97 -15.08 12.15
N VAL A 376 -16.09 -14.07 12.16
CA VAL A 376 -14.96 -13.97 13.10
C VAL A 376 -15.21 -12.86 14.10
N LEU A 377 -15.19 -11.59 13.67
CA LEU A 377 -15.20 -10.45 14.58
C LEU A 377 -16.54 -10.33 15.35
N ASN A 378 -17.67 -10.63 14.71
CA ASN A 378 -19.00 -10.58 15.38
C ASN A 378 -19.28 -11.80 16.26
N ARG A 379 -18.51 -12.89 16.14
CA ARG A 379 -18.79 -14.14 16.88
C ARG A 379 -17.75 -14.45 17.97
N HIS A 380 -16.59 -13.85 17.91
CA HIS A 380 -15.47 -14.10 18.82
C HIS A 380 -14.94 -12.79 19.38
N GLU A 381 -15.47 -12.37 20.52
CA GLU A 381 -15.13 -11.09 21.17
C GLU A 381 -13.64 -10.98 21.53
N GLN A 382 -12.96 -12.10 21.74
CA GLN A 382 -11.54 -12.18 22.04
C GLN A 382 -10.66 -11.86 20.82
N ILE A 383 -11.22 -11.93 19.58
CA ILE A 383 -10.51 -11.56 18.34
C ILE A 383 -10.82 -10.09 18.03
N LYS A 384 -9.79 -9.25 18.10
CA LYS A 384 -9.90 -7.79 17.91
C LYS A 384 -9.59 -7.36 16.46
N THR A 385 -8.87 -8.20 15.70
CA THR A 385 -8.49 -7.92 14.33
C THR A 385 -8.59 -9.20 13.50
N ALA A 386 -9.19 -9.10 12.32
CA ALA A 386 -9.20 -10.17 11.33
C ALA A 386 -9.25 -9.50 9.94
N ILE A 387 -8.15 -9.59 9.16
CA ILE A 387 -8.00 -8.86 7.90
C ILE A 387 -7.33 -9.75 6.86
N SER A 388 -7.86 -9.71 5.63
CA SER A 388 -7.25 -10.32 4.45
C SER A 388 -6.38 -9.29 3.70
N TYR A 389 -5.15 -9.68 3.35
CA TYR A 389 -4.21 -8.91 2.57
C TYR A 389 -3.80 -9.67 1.32
N ASN A 390 -3.92 -9.05 0.17
CA ASN A 390 -3.40 -9.56 -1.10
C ASN A 390 -2.25 -8.67 -1.58
N GLN A 391 -1.07 -9.25 -1.74
CA GLN A 391 0.13 -8.57 -2.22
C GLN A 391 0.65 -9.29 -3.45
N ALA A 392 0.51 -8.68 -4.63
CA ALA A 392 0.99 -9.23 -5.88
C ALA A 392 2.28 -8.51 -6.33
N TYR A 393 3.19 -9.27 -6.91
CA TYR A 393 4.47 -8.84 -7.46
C TYR A 393 4.58 -9.24 -8.92
N SER A 394 5.72 -8.97 -9.55
CA SER A 394 5.91 -9.23 -10.98
C SER A 394 5.95 -10.73 -11.34
N ASP A 395 6.33 -11.59 -10.41
CA ASP A 395 6.58 -13.04 -10.62
C ASP A 395 5.92 -13.94 -9.58
N SER A 396 5.34 -13.40 -8.51
CA SER A 396 4.67 -14.14 -7.45
C SER A 396 3.68 -13.23 -6.72
N GLY A 397 2.99 -13.76 -5.72
CA GLY A 397 2.13 -13.00 -4.82
C GLY A 397 2.02 -13.67 -3.46
N CYS A 398 1.47 -12.94 -2.49
CA CYS A 398 1.19 -13.43 -1.14
C CYS A 398 -0.22 -13.01 -0.73
N LEU A 399 -1.12 -13.98 -0.58
CA LEU A 399 -2.39 -13.78 0.11
C LEU A 399 -2.22 -14.22 1.55
N TYR A 400 -2.42 -13.32 2.51
CA TYR A 400 -2.32 -13.68 3.91
C TYR A 400 -3.44 -13.07 4.75
N PHE A 401 -3.73 -13.72 5.86
CA PHE A 401 -4.75 -13.36 6.82
C PHE A 401 -4.10 -13.02 8.14
N HIS A 402 -4.34 -11.82 8.61
CA HIS A 402 -3.88 -11.34 9.91
C HIS A 402 -5.04 -11.43 10.91
N PHE A 403 -4.82 -12.17 11.98
CA PHE A 403 -5.69 -12.22 13.13
C PHE A 403 -4.95 -11.67 14.35
N GLY A 404 -5.64 -10.89 15.17
CA GLY A 404 -5.10 -10.35 16.41
C GLY A 404 -6.14 -10.40 17.51
N GLY A 405 -5.73 -10.76 18.72
CA GLY A 405 -6.65 -10.89 19.85
C GLY A 405 -5.96 -11.22 21.15
N GLU A 406 -6.74 -11.61 22.13
CA GLU A 406 -6.26 -11.94 23.48
C GLU A 406 -5.31 -13.16 23.47
N PRO A 407 -4.16 -13.11 24.18
CA PRO A 407 -3.20 -14.22 24.23
C PRO A 407 -3.84 -15.54 24.72
N THR A 408 -4.76 -15.46 25.66
CA THR A 408 -5.49 -16.63 26.20
C THR A 408 -6.36 -17.34 25.15
N TYR A 409 -6.71 -16.63 24.08
CA TYR A 409 -7.54 -17.16 22.98
C TYR A 409 -6.74 -17.62 21.76
N LEU A 410 -5.41 -17.62 21.83
CA LEU A 410 -4.50 -17.86 20.70
C LEU A 410 -4.80 -19.18 19.96
N ARG A 411 -4.95 -20.29 20.67
CA ARG A 411 -5.25 -21.60 20.05
C ARG A 411 -6.58 -21.59 19.29
N ASN A 412 -7.61 -21.03 19.92
CA ASN A 412 -8.94 -20.91 19.31
C ASN A 412 -8.92 -19.97 18.09
N MET A 413 -8.13 -18.88 18.15
CA MET A 413 -7.97 -17.94 17.03
C MET A 413 -7.38 -18.64 15.81
N VAL A 414 -6.38 -19.51 15.99
CA VAL A 414 -5.84 -20.36 14.91
C VAL A 414 -6.91 -21.30 14.35
N ASP A 415 -7.70 -21.95 15.22
CA ASP A 415 -8.76 -22.87 14.79
C ASP A 415 -9.88 -22.14 14.02
N VAL A 416 -10.22 -20.92 14.42
CA VAL A 416 -11.17 -20.06 13.71
C VAL A 416 -10.63 -19.69 12.33
N ALA A 417 -9.35 -19.29 12.23
CA ALA A 417 -8.71 -18.97 10.96
C ALA A 417 -8.71 -20.15 9.98
N ILE A 418 -8.34 -21.34 10.47
CA ILE A 418 -8.34 -22.59 9.68
C ILE A 418 -9.76 -22.94 9.21
N ARG A 419 -10.76 -22.74 10.06
CA ARG A 419 -12.16 -23.01 9.72
C ARG A 419 -12.63 -22.15 8.55
N GLU A 420 -12.34 -20.85 8.57
CA GLU A 420 -12.73 -19.95 7.48
C GLU A 420 -12.02 -20.33 6.15
N ILE A 421 -10.76 -20.75 6.21
CA ILE A 421 -10.06 -21.32 5.03
C ILE A 421 -10.79 -22.56 4.53
N GLY A 422 -11.15 -23.45 5.43
CA GLY A 422 -11.87 -24.67 5.08
C GLY A 422 -13.20 -24.45 4.39
N PHE A 423 -13.99 -23.48 4.82
CA PHE A 423 -15.23 -23.12 4.12
C PHE A 423 -14.98 -22.66 2.69
N LEU A 424 -13.87 -21.95 2.43
CA LEU A 424 -13.53 -21.49 1.08
C LEU A 424 -13.15 -22.61 0.12
N VAL A 425 -12.59 -23.72 0.63
CA VAL A 425 -12.17 -24.86 -0.20
C VAL A 425 -13.22 -25.97 -0.29
N SER A 426 -14.22 -25.97 0.58
CA SER A 426 -15.29 -26.97 0.61
C SER A 426 -16.58 -26.50 -0.06
N GLU A 427 -16.84 -25.20 -0.06
CA GLU A 427 -18.11 -24.63 -0.50
C GLU A 427 -17.90 -23.43 -1.44
N ARG A 428 -18.79 -23.27 -2.42
CA ARG A 428 -18.84 -22.06 -3.24
C ARG A 428 -19.38 -20.89 -2.43
N PRO A 429 -18.91 -19.65 -2.67
CA PRO A 429 -19.50 -18.49 -2.04
C PRO A 429 -20.95 -18.29 -2.46
N GLY A 430 -21.76 -17.70 -1.60
CA GLY A 430 -23.11 -17.31 -1.93
C GLY A 430 -23.16 -16.23 -3.01
N SER A 431 -24.18 -16.25 -3.88
CA SER A 431 -24.33 -15.26 -4.96
C SER A 431 -24.41 -13.81 -4.46
N ILE A 432 -25.12 -13.57 -3.36
CA ILE A 432 -25.25 -12.25 -2.73
C ILE A 432 -23.91 -11.78 -2.14
N GLU A 433 -23.18 -12.70 -1.53
CA GLU A 433 -21.85 -12.44 -0.95
C GLU A 433 -20.84 -12.05 -2.04
N LEU A 434 -20.80 -12.82 -3.13
CA LEU A 434 -19.95 -12.54 -4.27
C LEU A 434 -20.32 -11.18 -4.91
N ALA A 435 -21.60 -10.91 -5.12
CA ALA A 435 -22.07 -9.65 -5.69
C ALA A 435 -21.63 -8.44 -4.85
N ARG A 436 -21.71 -8.53 -3.51
CA ARG A 436 -21.23 -7.48 -2.59
C ARG A 436 -19.72 -7.28 -2.70
N ALA A 437 -18.93 -8.36 -2.69
CA ALA A 437 -17.46 -8.29 -2.81
C ALA A 437 -17.04 -7.62 -4.12
N LYS A 438 -17.68 -7.99 -5.24
CA LYS A 438 -17.44 -7.37 -6.55
C LYS A 438 -17.74 -5.88 -6.54
N LYS A 439 -18.93 -5.47 -6.09
CA LYS A 439 -19.32 -4.05 -6.03
C LYS A 439 -18.41 -3.23 -5.12
N GLN A 440 -18.01 -3.77 -3.99
CA GLN A 440 -17.08 -3.11 -3.09
C GLN A 440 -15.70 -2.92 -3.73
N LEU A 441 -15.16 -3.96 -4.40
CA LEU A 441 -13.89 -3.87 -5.11
C LEU A 441 -13.94 -2.86 -6.25
N GLN A 442 -15.03 -2.86 -7.05
CA GLN A 442 -15.26 -1.91 -8.12
C GLN A 442 -15.31 -0.46 -7.59
N SER A 443 -16.06 -0.22 -6.51
CA SER A 443 -16.15 1.09 -5.87
C SER A 443 -14.79 1.57 -5.34
N MET A 444 -14.04 0.70 -4.65
CA MET A 444 -12.70 1.03 -4.16
C MET A 444 -11.74 1.37 -5.30
N LEU A 445 -11.83 0.66 -6.42
CA LEU A 445 -10.98 0.91 -7.60
C LEU A 445 -11.16 2.35 -8.10
N PHE A 446 -12.40 2.79 -8.30
CA PHE A 446 -12.68 4.14 -8.78
C PHE A 446 -12.34 5.22 -7.76
N MET A 447 -12.76 5.06 -6.50
CA MET A 447 -12.45 6.03 -5.45
C MET A 447 -10.94 6.25 -5.27
N ASN A 448 -10.14 5.20 -5.43
CA ASN A 448 -8.69 5.29 -5.28
C ASN A 448 -8.05 6.04 -6.45
N LEU A 449 -8.57 5.87 -7.65
CA LEU A 449 -8.05 6.53 -8.86
C LEU A 449 -8.52 7.99 -9.03
N GLU A 450 -9.27 8.55 -8.08
CA GLU A 450 -9.55 9.99 -8.03
C GLU A 450 -8.31 10.81 -7.62
N GLN A 451 -7.36 10.19 -6.91
CA GLN A 451 -6.16 10.87 -6.43
C GLN A 451 -5.00 10.74 -7.43
N ARG A 452 -4.45 11.86 -7.89
CA ARG A 452 -3.33 11.88 -8.85
C ARG A 452 -2.10 11.07 -8.43
N PRO A 453 -1.63 11.12 -7.17
CA PRO A 453 -0.51 10.27 -6.75
C PRO A 453 -0.81 8.78 -6.88
N VAL A 454 -2.06 8.36 -6.66
CA VAL A 454 -2.47 6.96 -6.84
C VAL A 454 -2.54 6.58 -8.31
N VAL A 455 -3.06 7.47 -9.17
CA VAL A 455 -3.05 7.27 -10.63
C VAL A 455 -1.62 7.18 -11.16
N PHE A 456 -0.71 8.05 -10.68
CA PHE A 456 0.70 8.01 -11.00
C PHE A 456 1.32 6.65 -10.66
N GLU A 457 1.12 6.18 -9.43
CA GLU A 457 1.66 4.90 -8.98
C GLU A 457 1.07 3.73 -9.79
N ASP A 458 -0.23 3.77 -10.09
CA ASP A 458 -0.91 2.76 -10.91
C ASP A 458 -0.34 2.70 -12.34
N ILE A 459 -0.18 3.84 -13.01
CA ILE A 459 0.46 3.93 -14.33
C ILE A 459 1.86 3.33 -14.28
N ALA A 460 2.68 3.82 -13.36
CA ALA A 460 4.08 3.48 -13.32
C ALA A 460 4.32 1.99 -12.98
N ARG A 461 3.54 1.41 -12.04
CA ARG A 461 3.60 -0.02 -11.70
C ARG A 461 3.15 -0.91 -12.84
N GLN A 462 2.05 -0.58 -13.52
CA GLN A 462 1.56 -1.37 -14.65
C GLN A 462 2.55 -1.30 -15.83
N VAL A 463 3.05 -0.11 -16.17
CA VAL A 463 4.04 0.05 -17.25
C VAL A 463 5.35 -0.66 -16.91
N LEU A 464 5.79 -0.62 -15.64
CA LEU A 464 6.99 -1.35 -15.21
C LEU A 464 6.82 -2.88 -15.37
N SER A 465 5.66 -3.43 -15.01
CA SER A 465 5.43 -4.87 -14.96
C SER A 465 5.00 -5.49 -16.29
N VAL A 466 4.13 -4.80 -17.06
CA VAL A 466 3.51 -5.34 -18.28
C VAL A 466 3.68 -4.43 -19.51
N GLY A 467 4.39 -3.32 -19.40
CA GLY A 467 4.68 -2.41 -20.51
C GLY A 467 3.53 -1.48 -20.93
N LYS A 468 2.34 -1.63 -20.38
CA LYS A 468 1.15 -0.82 -20.68
C LYS A 468 0.25 -0.68 -19.47
N ARG A 469 -0.60 0.35 -19.47
CA ARG A 469 -1.66 0.49 -18.47
C ARG A 469 -3.00 0.04 -19.00
N GLN A 470 -3.73 -0.71 -18.18
CA GLN A 470 -5.15 -0.96 -18.34
C GLN A 470 -5.95 0.03 -17.49
N GLN A 471 -6.95 0.65 -18.08
CA GLN A 471 -7.82 1.63 -17.42
C GLN A 471 -8.75 0.98 -16.39
N ALA A 472 -9.31 1.79 -15.49
CA ALA A 472 -10.24 1.32 -14.47
C ALA A 472 -11.44 0.54 -15.02
N ASP A 473 -12.02 0.99 -16.15
CA ASP A 473 -13.14 0.33 -16.81
C ASP A 473 -12.80 -1.09 -17.29
N TYR A 474 -11.55 -1.33 -17.68
CA TYR A 474 -11.10 -2.66 -18.04
C TYR A 474 -11.18 -3.61 -16.85
N TYR A 475 -10.63 -3.20 -15.69
CA TYR A 475 -10.69 -4.00 -14.47
C TYR A 475 -12.10 -4.12 -13.92
N PHE A 476 -12.92 -3.05 -14.03
CA PHE A 476 -14.32 -3.09 -13.66
C PHE A 476 -15.05 -4.24 -14.40
N ASN A 477 -14.87 -4.32 -15.72
CA ASN A 477 -15.47 -5.37 -16.53
C ASN A 477 -14.89 -6.77 -16.23
N ARG A 478 -13.60 -6.87 -15.88
CA ARG A 478 -12.99 -8.12 -15.44
C ARG A 478 -13.57 -8.61 -14.13
N ILE A 479 -13.71 -7.73 -13.14
CA ILE A 479 -14.34 -8.02 -11.84
C ILE A 479 -15.78 -8.50 -12.04
N GLU A 480 -16.55 -7.85 -12.94
CA GLU A 480 -17.92 -8.22 -13.19
C GLU A 480 -18.08 -9.64 -13.74
N ARG A 481 -17.12 -10.13 -14.51
CA ARG A 481 -17.13 -11.46 -15.11
C ARG A 481 -16.76 -12.59 -14.14
N ILE A 482 -16.20 -12.29 -12.97
CA ILE A 482 -15.85 -13.30 -11.97
C ILE A 482 -17.11 -13.99 -11.44
N ASN A 483 -17.13 -15.30 -11.44
CA ASN A 483 -18.23 -16.11 -10.96
C ASN A 483 -17.86 -16.93 -9.70
N MET A 484 -18.80 -17.72 -9.18
CA MET A 484 -18.59 -18.49 -7.95
C MET A 484 -17.55 -19.62 -8.14
N ASP A 485 -17.48 -20.19 -9.33
CA ASP A 485 -16.50 -21.24 -9.64
C ASP A 485 -15.08 -20.66 -9.72
N ASP A 486 -14.91 -19.46 -10.30
CA ASP A 486 -13.62 -18.77 -10.32
C ASP A 486 -13.07 -18.56 -8.89
N ILE A 487 -13.94 -18.16 -7.94
CA ILE A 487 -13.54 -17.97 -6.54
C ILE A 487 -13.20 -19.31 -5.87
N TYR A 488 -14.00 -20.34 -6.11
CA TYR A 488 -13.76 -21.66 -5.56
C TYR A 488 -12.44 -22.26 -6.08
N GLU A 489 -12.19 -22.17 -7.38
CA GLU A 489 -10.99 -22.69 -8.02
C GLU A 489 -9.74 -21.95 -7.54
N ILE A 490 -9.78 -20.60 -7.50
CA ILE A 490 -8.62 -19.83 -7.03
C ILE A 490 -8.33 -20.07 -5.55
N ALA A 491 -9.35 -20.20 -4.71
CA ALA A 491 -9.17 -20.54 -3.30
C ALA A 491 -8.47 -21.91 -3.15
N ARG A 492 -8.93 -22.93 -3.85
CA ARG A 492 -8.30 -24.26 -3.83
C ARG A 492 -6.86 -24.23 -4.33
N ARG A 493 -6.58 -23.50 -5.42
CA ARG A 493 -5.22 -23.34 -5.96
C ARG A 493 -4.30 -22.68 -4.92
N ILE A 494 -4.73 -21.58 -4.29
CA ILE A 494 -3.93 -20.83 -3.32
C ILE A 494 -3.69 -21.68 -2.06
N PHE A 495 -4.74 -22.25 -1.47
CA PHE A 495 -4.60 -22.99 -0.21
C PHE A 495 -3.95 -24.38 -0.37
N SER A 496 -3.77 -24.88 -1.60
CA SER A 496 -2.95 -26.08 -1.86
C SER A 496 -1.44 -25.80 -1.77
N LYS A 497 -1.03 -24.54 -1.75
CA LYS A 497 0.38 -24.15 -1.62
C LYS A 497 0.87 -24.34 -0.18
N PRO A 498 2.19 -24.51 0.02
CA PRO A 498 2.75 -24.56 1.37
C PRO A 498 2.34 -23.37 2.23
N LEU A 499 1.95 -23.63 3.48
CA LEU A 499 1.60 -22.60 4.44
C LEU A 499 2.83 -21.77 4.83
N ALA A 500 2.70 -20.46 4.86
CA ALA A 500 3.56 -19.59 5.64
C ALA A 500 2.83 -19.17 6.92
N LEU A 501 3.51 -19.22 8.05
CA LEU A 501 2.93 -18.91 9.36
C LEU A 501 3.84 -17.91 10.08
N ALA A 502 3.28 -16.78 10.52
CA ALA A 502 3.98 -15.82 11.33
C ALA A 502 3.19 -15.52 12.59
N GLY A 503 3.90 -15.37 13.71
CA GLY A 503 3.28 -15.04 14.99
C GLY A 503 4.12 -14.03 15.78
N LEU A 504 3.43 -13.09 16.42
CA LEU A 504 4.03 -11.99 17.17
C LEU A 504 3.21 -11.70 18.42
N GLY A 505 3.83 -11.69 19.59
CA GLY A 505 3.21 -11.30 20.85
C GLY A 505 3.54 -12.22 22.00
N LYS A 506 2.90 -11.97 23.14
CA LYS A 506 3.11 -12.73 24.38
C LYS A 506 2.53 -14.14 24.27
N ASN A 507 3.27 -15.12 24.79
CA ASN A 507 2.91 -16.54 24.79
C ASN A 507 2.67 -17.12 23.40
N ILE A 508 3.26 -16.53 22.34
CA ILE A 508 3.07 -16.99 20.96
C ILE A 508 3.49 -18.45 20.77
N ASN A 509 4.43 -18.95 21.58
CA ASN A 509 4.92 -20.33 21.56
C ASN A 509 3.89 -21.36 22.05
N GLU A 510 2.81 -20.93 22.69
CA GLU A 510 1.70 -21.80 23.08
C GLU A 510 0.75 -22.15 21.93
N MET A 511 0.98 -21.54 20.76
CA MET A 511 0.22 -21.81 19.55
C MET A 511 0.38 -23.26 19.10
N ARG A 512 -0.57 -23.76 18.29
CA ARG A 512 -0.43 -25.03 17.58
C ARG A 512 0.84 -25.03 16.73
N SER A 513 1.54 -26.17 16.71
CA SER A 513 2.75 -26.30 15.89
C SER A 513 2.43 -26.11 14.39
N TYR A 514 3.42 -25.64 13.64
CA TYR A 514 3.32 -25.49 12.18
C TYR A 514 2.79 -26.77 11.50
N ALA A 515 3.31 -27.92 11.89
CA ALA A 515 2.90 -29.22 11.34
C ALA A 515 1.41 -29.49 11.59
N GLN A 516 0.91 -29.21 12.81
CA GLN A 516 -0.51 -29.41 13.14
C GLN A 516 -1.42 -28.50 12.31
N VAL A 517 -1.05 -27.21 12.16
CA VAL A 517 -1.82 -26.25 11.36
C VAL A 517 -1.84 -26.65 9.88
N SER A 518 -0.66 -26.97 9.33
CA SER A 518 -0.51 -27.41 7.94
C SER A 518 -1.30 -28.68 7.64
N ASP A 519 -1.20 -29.70 8.51
CA ASP A 519 -1.91 -30.97 8.37
C ASP A 519 -3.43 -30.78 8.34
N VAL A 520 -3.98 -29.94 9.21
CA VAL A 520 -5.43 -29.69 9.23
C VAL A 520 -5.88 -29.04 7.94
N ILE A 521 -5.16 -28.06 7.42
CA ILE A 521 -5.47 -27.40 6.15
C ILE A 521 -5.41 -28.41 5.01
N GLN A 522 -4.39 -29.27 4.93
CA GLN A 522 -4.25 -30.29 3.89
C GLN A 522 -5.36 -31.33 3.93
N ARG A 523 -5.77 -31.78 5.13
CA ARG A 523 -6.92 -32.68 5.29
C ARG A 523 -8.21 -32.06 4.78
N GLN A 524 -8.42 -30.76 5.00
CA GLN A 524 -9.58 -30.05 4.49
C GLN A 524 -9.63 -29.99 2.96
N LEU A 525 -8.48 -29.78 2.32
CA LEU A 525 -8.35 -29.82 0.85
C LEU A 525 -8.62 -31.21 0.27
N SER A 526 -8.25 -32.26 0.99
CA SER A 526 -8.37 -33.66 0.55
C SER A 526 -9.77 -34.23 0.79
N SER A 527 -10.51 -33.72 1.78
CA SER A 527 -11.82 -34.27 2.12
C SER A 527 -12.90 -33.79 1.16
N LYS A 528 -13.54 -34.73 0.47
CA LYS A 528 -14.79 -34.49 -0.27
C LYS A 528 -16.03 -34.44 0.66
N THR A 529 -15.84 -34.60 1.98
CA THR A 529 -16.91 -34.84 2.94
C THR A 529 -17.11 -33.65 3.87
N ARG A 530 -18.37 -33.33 4.13
CA ARG A 530 -18.89 -32.32 5.04
C ARG A 530 -18.21 -32.40 6.42
N TRP A 531 -17.72 -31.29 6.92
CA TRP A 531 -17.07 -31.08 8.21
C TRP A 531 -17.65 -31.86 9.38
N ARG A 532 -16.85 -32.69 10.02
CA ARG A 532 -16.96 -32.92 11.46
C ARG A 532 -15.83 -32.16 12.12
N ILE A 533 -16.17 -31.02 12.73
CA ILE A 533 -15.31 -30.27 13.63
C ILE A 533 -15.15 -31.09 14.89
N PHE A 534 -13.95 -31.09 15.41
CA PHE A 534 -13.52 -31.69 16.66
C PHE A 534 -14.68 -31.89 17.66
N GLY A 535 -14.95 -33.14 18.02
CA GLY A 535 -15.68 -33.53 19.19
C GLY A 535 -14.77 -33.42 20.41
#